data_aa434a68001f630dbf1e952ec30162c2
#
_entry.id   aa434a68001f630dbf1e952ec30162c2
#
_cell.length_a   1.000
_cell.length_b   1.000
_cell.length_c   1.000
_cell.angle_alpha   90.00
_cell.angle_beta   90.00
_cell.angle_gamma   90.00
#
_symmetry.space_group_name_H-M   'P 1'
#
loop_
_entity.id
_entity.type
_entity.pdbx_description
1 polymer ?
#
loop_
_entity_poly.entity_id
_entity_poly.type
_entity_poly.pdbx_seq_one_letter_code
_entity_poly.pdbx_strand_id
1 'polypeptide(L)'
;FGGQSTEHAVSLQSACAVLHAMKGTRFEAVPVGITREGRWFWYRGPLDAVGEGVWEKEECAPVTLTPDASVHGLLVQGAGSLYLDAAFPVLHGKNGEDGTVQGLLALAGIPCVGCGVLASALCMDKDAAHRLARAAGVEVPPCAVLHAPPRPEVLAACTHGLRYPLFVKPACAGSSFGVTRVETPDALPAAVAEAFRHDGKVLVEQAVPGFEVGCAVIGT
;
A
#
# COMPACT_ATOMS: atom_id res chain seq x y z
N PHE A 1 -2.24 -0.87 -12.13
CA PHE A 1 -3.21 -1.52 -11.25
C PHE A 1 -2.77 -2.96 -10.92
N GLY A 2 -3.43 -3.61 -9.93
CA GLY A 2 -3.11 -4.96 -9.49
C GLY A 2 -2.02 -4.98 -8.41
N GLY A 3 -0.91 -5.66 -8.69
CA GLY A 3 0.28 -5.70 -7.83
C GLY A 3 0.40 -6.92 -6.92
N GLN A 4 1.60 -7.15 -6.40
CA GLN A 4 1.94 -8.19 -5.41
C GLN A 4 1.54 -7.74 -4.00
N SER A 5 0.24 -7.61 -3.76
CA SER A 5 -0.33 -7.14 -2.50
C SER A 5 -1.54 -7.98 -2.12
N THR A 6 -1.82 -8.05 -0.84
CA THR A 6 -3.08 -8.60 -0.31
C THR A 6 -4.29 -7.80 -0.81
N GLU A 7 -4.07 -6.54 -1.19
CA GLU A 7 -5.08 -5.61 -1.68
C GLU A 7 -5.22 -5.59 -3.21
N HIS A 8 -4.66 -6.59 -3.91
CA HIS A 8 -4.72 -6.72 -5.37
C HIS A 8 -6.14 -6.56 -5.93
N ALA A 9 -7.12 -7.25 -5.35
CA ALA A 9 -8.51 -7.18 -5.82
C ALA A 9 -9.12 -5.77 -5.63
N VAL A 10 -8.77 -5.06 -4.56
CA VAL A 10 -9.20 -3.68 -4.33
C VAL A 10 -8.63 -2.75 -5.39
N SER A 11 -7.36 -2.95 -5.76
CA SER A 11 -6.72 -2.20 -6.85
C SER A 11 -7.43 -2.39 -8.18
N LEU A 12 -7.88 -3.61 -8.51
CA LEU A 12 -8.63 -3.86 -9.75
C LEU A 12 -9.95 -3.09 -9.79
N GLN A 13 -10.70 -3.06 -8.69
CA GLN A 13 -11.96 -2.32 -8.59
C GLN A 13 -11.73 -0.80 -8.71
N SER A 14 -10.76 -0.28 -7.98
CA SER A 14 -10.39 1.13 -8.03
C SER A 14 -9.93 1.54 -9.43
N ALA A 15 -9.09 0.73 -10.06
CA ALA A 15 -8.57 1.01 -11.41
C ALA A 15 -9.67 0.98 -12.47
N CYS A 16 -10.60 0.03 -12.39
CA CYS A 16 -11.76 -0.02 -13.28
C CYS A 16 -12.56 1.28 -13.20
N ALA A 17 -12.86 1.76 -11.98
CA ALA A 17 -13.58 3.02 -11.78
C ALA A 17 -12.81 4.24 -12.32
N VAL A 18 -11.49 4.33 -12.07
CA VAL A 18 -10.64 5.41 -12.59
C VAL A 18 -10.58 5.39 -14.09
N LEU A 19 -10.37 4.23 -14.74
CA LEU A 19 -10.31 4.10 -16.20
C LEU A 19 -11.62 4.47 -16.86
N HIS A 20 -12.77 4.13 -16.26
CA HIS A 20 -14.07 4.59 -16.74
C HIS A 20 -14.24 6.10 -16.61
N ALA A 21 -13.81 6.70 -15.51
CA ALA A 21 -13.86 8.14 -15.30
C ALA A 21 -12.94 8.94 -16.25
N MET A 22 -11.88 8.31 -16.76
CA MET A 22 -10.98 8.93 -17.75
C MET A 22 -11.58 8.99 -19.17
N LYS A 23 -12.62 8.19 -19.47
CA LYS A 23 -13.27 8.23 -20.81
C LYS A 23 -13.81 9.62 -21.14
N GLY A 24 -13.48 10.10 -22.32
CA GLY A 24 -13.92 11.41 -22.80
C GLY A 24 -13.19 12.61 -22.19
N THR A 25 -12.18 12.39 -21.35
CA THR A 25 -11.26 13.44 -20.90
C THR A 25 -10.18 13.70 -21.96
N ARG A 26 -9.33 14.70 -21.72
CA ARG A 26 -8.18 15.02 -22.58
C ARG A 26 -6.98 14.04 -22.41
N PHE A 27 -7.07 13.09 -21.49
CA PHE A 27 -5.99 12.15 -21.19
C PHE A 27 -6.18 10.84 -21.93
N GLU A 28 -5.11 10.33 -22.49
CA GLU A 28 -5.03 8.99 -23.04
C GLU A 28 -4.49 8.04 -21.98
N ALA A 29 -5.28 7.05 -21.57
CA ALA A 29 -4.86 6.08 -20.59
C ALA A 29 -4.04 4.96 -21.22
N VAL A 30 -2.90 4.64 -20.61
CA VAL A 30 -2.09 3.46 -20.87
C VAL A 30 -2.23 2.53 -19.66
N PRO A 31 -3.24 1.63 -19.64
CA PRO A 31 -3.46 0.77 -18.48
C PRO A 31 -2.34 -0.26 -18.36
N VAL A 32 -1.65 -0.26 -17.21
CA VAL A 32 -0.61 -1.24 -16.89
C VAL A 32 -1.09 -2.12 -15.75
N GLY A 33 -1.30 -3.40 -16.05
CA GLY A 33 -1.66 -4.42 -15.07
C GLY A 33 -0.43 -5.15 -14.52
N ILE A 34 -0.40 -5.32 -13.20
CA ILE A 34 0.65 -6.07 -12.50
C ILE A 34 -0.02 -7.30 -11.88
N THR A 35 0.42 -8.50 -12.25
CA THR A 35 -0.14 -9.75 -11.72
C THR A 35 0.23 -9.95 -10.24
N ARG A 36 -0.37 -10.95 -9.61
CA ARG A 36 -0.01 -11.35 -8.23
C ARG A 36 1.41 -11.86 -8.10
N GLU A 37 2.00 -12.38 -9.19
CA GLU A 37 3.40 -12.82 -9.29
C GLU A 37 4.37 -11.68 -9.63
N GLY A 38 3.85 -10.44 -9.86
CA GLY A 38 4.66 -9.28 -10.15
C GLY A 38 5.04 -9.10 -11.62
N ARG A 39 4.36 -9.76 -12.54
CA ARG A 39 4.56 -9.55 -13.98
C ARG A 39 3.78 -8.34 -14.44
N TRP A 40 4.37 -7.52 -15.32
CA TRP A 40 3.81 -6.27 -15.81
C TRP A 40 3.35 -6.41 -17.26
N PHE A 41 2.13 -5.92 -17.54
CA PHE A 41 1.53 -5.97 -18.85
C PHE A 41 0.86 -4.64 -19.22
N TRP A 42 1.06 -4.18 -20.44
CA TRP A 42 0.20 -3.17 -21.05
C TRP A 42 -1.12 -3.84 -21.44
N TYR A 43 -2.18 -3.40 -20.82
CA TYR A 43 -3.52 -3.94 -21.02
C TYR A 43 -4.27 -3.15 -22.08
N ARG A 44 -4.91 -3.85 -23.03
CA ARG A 44 -5.66 -3.25 -24.14
C ARG A 44 -7.07 -3.84 -24.32
N GLY A 45 -7.52 -4.62 -23.37
CA GLY A 45 -8.84 -5.26 -23.37
C GLY A 45 -9.98 -4.36 -22.86
N PRO A 46 -11.18 -4.93 -22.68
CA PRO A 46 -12.34 -4.23 -22.12
C PRO A 46 -12.13 -3.79 -20.68
N LEU A 47 -12.48 -2.54 -20.33
CA LEU A 47 -12.21 -2.01 -18.98
C LEU A 47 -12.92 -2.79 -17.86
N ASP A 48 -14.11 -3.33 -18.14
CA ASP A 48 -14.88 -4.11 -17.15
C ASP A 48 -14.16 -5.39 -16.73
N ALA A 49 -13.39 -6.02 -17.63
CA ALA A 49 -12.59 -7.20 -17.33
C ALA A 49 -11.52 -6.94 -16.25
N VAL A 50 -11.10 -5.68 -16.06
CA VAL A 50 -10.22 -5.28 -14.96
C VAL A 50 -10.95 -5.44 -13.64
N GLY A 51 -12.15 -4.85 -13.51
CA GLY A 51 -12.99 -4.96 -12.31
C GLY A 51 -13.43 -6.39 -12.00
N GLU A 52 -13.71 -7.19 -13.01
CA GLU A 52 -14.05 -8.60 -12.89
C GLU A 52 -12.88 -9.50 -12.53
N GLY A 53 -11.64 -8.98 -12.59
CA GLY A 53 -10.43 -9.72 -12.24
C GLY A 53 -10.02 -10.76 -13.27
N VAL A 54 -10.45 -10.63 -14.52
CA VAL A 54 -10.15 -11.56 -15.63
C VAL A 54 -9.26 -10.93 -16.71
N TRP A 55 -8.79 -9.71 -16.49
CA TRP A 55 -8.01 -8.90 -17.44
C TRP A 55 -6.79 -9.62 -18.03
N GLU A 56 -6.16 -10.55 -17.29
CA GLU A 56 -5.01 -11.32 -17.76
C GLU A 56 -5.34 -12.29 -18.91
N LYS A 57 -6.63 -12.54 -19.15
CA LYS A 57 -7.11 -13.40 -20.25
C LYS A 57 -7.36 -12.63 -21.53
N GLU A 58 -7.33 -11.30 -21.46
CA GLU A 58 -7.59 -10.39 -22.53
C GLU A 58 -6.29 -9.96 -23.24
N GLU A 59 -6.39 -8.98 -24.15
CA GLU A 59 -5.25 -8.49 -24.90
C GLU A 59 -4.23 -7.79 -24.00
N CYS A 60 -3.09 -8.44 -23.79
CA CYS A 60 -1.99 -7.98 -22.96
C CYS A 60 -0.65 -8.09 -23.69
N ALA A 61 0.20 -7.06 -23.57
CA ALA A 61 1.58 -7.10 -24.04
C ALA A 61 2.53 -6.98 -22.83
N PRO A 62 3.51 -7.89 -22.65
CA PRO A 62 4.49 -7.76 -21.56
C PRO A 62 5.26 -6.45 -21.67
N VAL A 63 5.41 -5.75 -20.54
CA VAL A 63 6.13 -4.49 -20.46
C VAL A 63 7.11 -4.46 -19.30
N THR A 64 8.10 -3.60 -19.41
CA THR A 64 9.01 -3.26 -18.32
C THR A 64 9.05 -1.74 -18.17
N LEU A 65 8.79 -1.24 -16.98
CA LEU A 65 9.12 0.14 -16.61
C LEU A 65 10.62 0.19 -16.36
N THR A 66 11.36 0.84 -17.24
CA THR A 66 12.81 0.94 -17.11
C THR A 66 13.21 2.14 -16.24
N PRO A 67 14.22 2.01 -15.35
CA PRO A 67 14.77 3.15 -14.64
C PRO A 67 15.63 4.09 -15.53
N ASP A 68 15.85 3.73 -16.79
CA ASP A 68 16.57 4.58 -17.76
C ASP A 68 15.69 5.79 -18.14
N ALA A 69 16.02 6.95 -17.59
CA ALA A 69 15.28 8.19 -17.81
C ALA A 69 15.28 8.66 -19.29
N SER A 70 16.20 8.16 -20.12
CA SER A 70 16.19 8.49 -21.55
C SER A 70 15.04 7.83 -22.31
N VAL A 71 14.49 6.73 -21.79
CA VAL A 71 13.30 6.05 -22.33
C VAL A 71 12.01 6.76 -21.89
N HIS A 72 11.98 7.26 -20.66
CA HIS A 72 10.85 7.97 -20.05
C HIS A 72 9.50 7.26 -20.28
N GLY A 73 9.46 5.96 -19.97
CA GLY A 73 8.28 5.17 -20.28
C GLY A 73 8.47 3.66 -20.12
N LEU A 74 7.69 2.93 -20.88
CA LEU A 74 7.67 1.47 -20.89
C LEU A 74 8.46 0.91 -22.09
N LEU A 75 9.18 -0.17 -21.87
CA LEU A 75 9.64 -1.04 -22.94
C LEU A 75 8.58 -2.12 -23.17
N VAL A 76 8.01 -2.16 -24.37
CA VAL A 76 6.99 -3.13 -24.78
C VAL A 76 7.68 -4.27 -25.52
N GLN A 77 7.49 -5.50 -25.08
CA GLN A 77 8.12 -6.65 -25.71
C GLN A 77 7.70 -6.76 -27.18
N GLY A 78 8.69 -6.73 -28.07
CA GLY A 78 8.49 -6.84 -29.53
C GLY A 78 7.96 -5.59 -30.24
N ALA A 79 7.77 -4.45 -29.51
CA ALA A 79 7.18 -3.24 -30.12
C ALA A 79 7.94 -1.93 -29.83
N GLY A 80 9.04 -1.99 -29.07
CA GLY A 80 9.86 -0.80 -28.76
C GLY A 80 9.46 -0.10 -27.47
N SER A 81 9.60 1.24 -27.41
CA SER A 81 9.28 2.03 -26.22
C SER A 81 7.96 2.79 -26.37
N LEU A 82 7.27 2.95 -25.25
CA LEU A 82 6.06 3.76 -25.12
C LEU A 82 6.33 4.87 -24.10
N TYR A 83 6.33 6.13 -24.55
CA TYR A 83 6.54 7.30 -23.72
C TYR A 83 5.33 7.55 -22.80
N LEU A 84 5.58 8.01 -21.58
CA LEU A 84 4.54 8.33 -20.60
C LEU A 84 4.75 9.74 -20.06
N ASP A 85 3.76 10.63 -20.18
CA ASP A 85 3.82 11.98 -19.60
C ASP A 85 3.74 11.96 -18.07
N ALA A 86 2.99 11.02 -17.51
CA ALA A 86 2.85 10.81 -16.07
C ALA A 86 2.36 9.40 -15.76
N ALA A 87 2.54 8.97 -14.53
CA ALA A 87 1.97 7.73 -14.00
C ALA A 87 0.99 8.02 -12.87
N PHE A 88 -0.13 7.30 -12.88
CA PHE A 88 -1.12 7.31 -11.80
C PHE A 88 -1.24 5.90 -11.21
N PRO A 89 -0.44 5.58 -10.16
CA PRO A 89 -0.54 4.31 -9.48
C PRO A 89 -1.91 4.15 -8.79
N VAL A 90 -2.71 3.20 -9.26
CA VAL A 90 -3.94 2.75 -8.59
C VAL A 90 -3.62 1.41 -7.96
N LEU A 91 -2.60 1.41 -7.12
CA LEU A 91 -2.09 0.27 -6.37
C LEU A 91 -2.35 0.50 -4.88
N HIS A 92 -2.63 -0.58 -4.14
CA HIS A 92 -2.90 -0.50 -2.70
C HIS A 92 -1.94 -1.38 -1.92
N GLY A 93 -1.54 -0.91 -0.74
CA GLY A 93 -0.65 -1.61 0.18
C GLY A 93 0.80 -1.69 -0.31
N LYS A 94 1.40 -2.85 -0.06
CA LYS A 94 2.81 -3.12 -0.36
C LYS A 94 3.15 -2.90 -1.83
N ASN A 95 4.29 -2.31 -2.09
CA ASN A 95 4.83 -1.91 -3.40
C ASN A 95 4.03 -0.80 -4.11
N GLY A 96 2.82 -0.46 -3.66
CA GLY A 96 1.97 0.58 -4.26
C GLY A 96 1.95 1.89 -3.47
N GLU A 97 1.93 1.80 -2.14
CA GLU A 97 1.78 2.96 -1.25
C GLU A 97 2.97 3.17 -0.31
N ASP A 98 4.02 2.35 -0.41
CA ASP A 98 5.19 2.33 0.47
C ASP A 98 6.42 3.07 -0.09
N GLY A 99 6.28 3.77 -1.21
CA GLY A 99 7.39 4.49 -1.86
C GLY A 99 8.14 3.68 -2.93
N THR A 100 7.89 2.38 -3.04
CA THR A 100 8.62 1.48 -3.95
C THR A 100 8.35 1.81 -5.42
N VAL A 101 7.08 1.85 -5.85
CA VAL A 101 6.72 2.23 -7.21
C VAL A 101 7.04 3.70 -7.50
N GLN A 102 6.86 4.58 -6.49
CA GLN A 102 7.21 5.99 -6.60
C GLN A 102 8.71 6.19 -6.84
N GLY A 103 9.56 5.38 -6.18
CA GLY A 103 11.01 5.38 -6.39
C GLY A 103 11.40 4.92 -7.80
N LEU A 104 10.76 3.88 -8.31
CA LEU A 104 10.98 3.41 -9.69
C LEU A 104 10.58 4.47 -10.72
N LEU A 105 9.43 5.13 -10.54
CA LEU A 105 8.97 6.23 -11.40
C LEU A 105 9.91 7.42 -11.34
N ALA A 106 10.41 7.77 -10.15
CA ALA A 106 11.37 8.85 -9.96
C ALA A 106 12.69 8.58 -10.70
N LEU A 107 13.22 7.34 -10.64
CA LEU A 107 14.41 6.94 -11.41
C LEU A 107 14.18 7.03 -12.92
N ALA A 108 13.00 6.64 -13.38
CA ALA A 108 12.59 6.72 -14.79
C ALA A 108 12.32 8.16 -15.27
N GLY A 109 12.34 9.15 -14.38
CA GLY A 109 12.01 10.54 -14.67
C GLY A 109 10.52 10.81 -14.89
N ILE A 110 9.64 9.85 -14.60
CA ILE A 110 8.19 9.93 -14.88
C ILE A 110 7.48 10.59 -13.69
N PRO A 111 6.76 11.70 -13.89
CA PRO A 111 5.92 12.31 -12.86
C PRO A 111 4.90 11.33 -12.31
N CYS A 112 4.78 11.27 -10.98
CA CYS A 112 3.85 10.39 -10.28
C CYS A 112 2.69 11.18 -9.69
N VAL A 113 1.46 10.79 -9.99
CA VAL A 113 0.27 11.33 -9.33
C VAL A 113 0.11 10.66 -7.97
N GLY A 114 0.19 11.43 -6.90
CA GLY A 114 0.10 10.97 -5.51
C GLY A 114 1.29 11.41 -4.66
N CYS A 115 1.47 10.74 -3.53
CA CYS A 115 2.55 11.04 -2.59
C CYS A 115 3.92 10.68 -3.16
N GLY A 116 4.95 11.45 -2.80
CA GLY A 116 6.34 11.13 -3.13
C GLY A 116 6.90 9.98 -2.28
N VAL A 117 8.13 9.54 -2.61
CA VAL A 117 8.81 8.39 -1.97
C VAL A 117 8.83 8.50 -0.45
N LEU A 118 9.29 9.64 0.07
CA LEU A 118 9.45 9.83 1.52
C LEU A 118 8.11 9.77 2.26
N ALA A 119 7.11 10.49 1.77
CA ALA A 119 5.79 10.52 2.41
C ALA A 119 5.12 9.14 2.38
N SER A 120 5.19 8.44 1.23
CA SER A 120 4.67 7.09 1.08
C SER A 120 5.32 6.12 2.07
N ALA A 121 6.65 6.09 2.14
CA ALA A 121 7.39 5.19 3.03
C ALA A 121 7.09 5.48 4.51
N LEU A 122 7.07 6.75 4.91
CA LEU A 122 6.81 7.14 6.30
C LEU A 122 5.37 6.88 6.74
N CYS A 123 4.39 7.16 5.87
CA CYS A 123 2.98 6.97 6.19
C CYS A 123 2.56 5.50 6.16
N MET A 124 3.22 4.66 5.37
CA MET A 124 2.97 3.21 5.36
C MET A 124 3.39 2.57 6.69
N ASP A 125 4.49 2.99 7.29
CA ASP A 125 4.96 2.50 8.57
C ASP A 125 4.26 3.21 9.73
N LYS A 126 3.33 2.52 10.40
CA LYS A 126 2.52 3.08 11.50
C LYS A 126 3.35 3.60 12.67
N ASP A 127 4.50 2.97 12.99
CA ASP A 127 5.39 3.45 14.03
C ASP A 127 6.06 4.77 13.62
N ALA A 128 6.57 4.85 12.39
CA ALA A 128 7.16 6.09 11.86
C ALA A 128 6.13 7.22 11.78
N ALA A 129 4.92 6.91 11.26
CA ALA A 129 3.81 7.87 11.18
C ALA A 129 3.41 8.39 12.58
N HIS A 130 3.28 7.52 13.58
CA HIS A 130 2.99 7.92 14.97
C HIS A 130 4.09 8.81 15.58
N ARG A 131 5.36 8.48 15.33
CA ARG A 131 6.47 9.30 15.82
C ARG A 131 6.46 10.69 15.22
N LEU A 132 6.21 10.80 13.92
CA LEU A 132 6.12 12.10 13.23
C LEU A 132 4.90 12.90 13.69
N ALA A 133 3.73 12.27 13.79
CA ALA A 133 2.51 12.91 14.26
C ALA A 133 2.72 13.46 15.68
N ARG A 134 3.31 12.67 16.58
CA ARG A 134 3.62 13.11 17.95
C ARG A 134 4.62 14.26 17.96
N ALA A 135 5.66 14.24 17.13
CA ALA A 135 6.63 15.33 17.01
C ALA A 135 5.99 16.61 16.47
N ALA A 136 4.93 16.49 15.67
CA ALA A 136 4.11 17.62 15.18
C ALA A 136 3.04 18.09 16.18
N GLY A 137 2.99 17.53 17.39
CA GLY A 137 2.01 17.90 18.42
C GLY A 137 0.63 17.24 18.26
N VAL A 138 0.51 16.24 17.38
CA VAL A 138 -0.73 15.47 17.22
C VAL A 138 -0.74 14.31 18.21
N GLU A 139 -1.83 14.15 18.94
CA GLU A 139 -1.99 13.00 19.85
C GLU A 139 -2.12 11.70 19.06
N VAL A 140 -1.43 10.67 19.54
CA VAL A 140 -1.47 9.31 18.97
C VAL A 140 -1.76 8.32 20.09
N PRO A 141 -2.35 7.16 19.78
CA PRO A 141 -2.62 6.13 20.76
C PRO A 141 -1.36 5.71 21.52
N PRO A 142 -1.43 5.47 22.84
CA PRO A 142 -0.37 4.78 23.55
C PRO A 142 -0.10 3.42 22.91
N CYS A 143 1.16 3.14 22.59
CA CYS A 143 1.52 1.91 21.91
C CYS A 143 2.87 1.36 22.37
N ALA A 144 3.03 0.03 22.24
CA ALA A 144 4.30 -0.65 22.28
C ALA A 144 4.66 -1.14 20.88
N VAL A 145 5.96 -1.05 20.52
CA VAL A 145 6.48 -1.50 19.23
C VAL A 145 7.37 -2.70 19.44
N LEU A 146 7.12 -3.76 18.70
CA LEU A 146 7.83 -5.03 18.76
C LEU A 146 8.57 -5.26 17.44
N HIS A 147 9.87 -5.53 17.49
CA HIS A 147 10.73 -5.77 16.32
C HIS A 147 11.06 -7.26 16.09
N ALA A 148 10.59 -8.12 16.99
CA ALA A 148 10.70 -9.58 16.89
C ALA A 148 9.64 -10.20 17.80
N PRO A 149 9.21 -11.45 17.54
CA PRO A 149 8.32 -12.17 18.46
C PRO A 149 8.92 -12.22 19.88
N PRO A 150 8.27 -11.59 20.88
CA PRO A 150 8.82 -11.50 22.23
C PRO A 150 8.53 -12.77 23.03
N ARG A 151 9.36 -13.04 24.06
CA ARG A 151 9.00 -13.99 25.10
C ARG A 151 7.85 -13.40 25.97
N PRO A 152 7.03 -14.24 26.64
CA PRO A 152 5.87 -13.77 27.40
C PRO A 152 6.18 -12.67 28.43
N GLU A 153 7.31 -12.77 29.12
CA GLU A 153 7.72 -11.80 30.15
C GLU A 153 8.07 -10.44 29.51
N VAL A 154 8.70 -10.47 28.32
CA VAL A 154 9.05 -9.27 27.55
C VAL A 154 7.78 -8.62 27.01
N LEU A 155 6.85 -9.42 26.50
CA LEU A 155 5.55 -8.91 26.01
C LEU A 155 4.80 -8.21 27.13
N ALA A 156 4.67 -8.84 28.30
CA ALA A 156 4.03 -8.25 29.46
C ALA A 156 4.72 -6.95 29.91
N ALA A 157 6.04 -6.91 29.91
CA ALA A 157 6.79 -5.70 30.27
C ALA A 157 6.59 -4.55 29.25
N CYS A 158 6.65 -4.85 27.94
CA CYS A 158 6.49 -3.85 26.89
C CYS A 158 5.07 -3.26 26.83
N THR A 159 4.06 -4.04 27.21
CA THR A 159 2.66 -3.60 27.19
C THR A 159 2.15 -3.13 28.56
N HIS A 160 3.04 -3.12 29.57
CA HIS A 160 2.71 -2.62 30.89
C HIS A 160 2.22 -1.16 30.82
N GLY A 161 1.05 -0.89 31.37
CA GLY A 161 0.43 0.43 31.35
C GLY A 161 -0.52 0.70 30.18
N LEU A 162 -0.58 -0.17 29.16
CA LEU A 162 -1.63 -0.12 28.15
C LEU A 162 -2.94 -0.70 28.71
N ARG A 163 -4.03 -0.02 28.40
CA ARG A 163 -5.38 -0.42 28.86
C ARG A 163 -6.13 -1.16 27.76
N TYR A 164 -6.71 -2.30 28.08
CA TYR A 164 -7.57 -3.06 27.18
C TYR A 164 -8.88 -2.32 26.88
N PRO A 165 -9.49 -2.51 25.68
CA PRO A 165 -9.01 -3.37 24.62
C PRO A 165 -7.78 -2.82 23.92
N LEU A 166 -6.96 -3.73 23.34
CA LEU A 166 -5.78 -3.39 22.55
C LEU A 166 -6.02 -3.78 21.09
N PHE A 167 -5.36 -3.06 20.18
CA PHE A 167 -5.22 -3.45 18.78
C PHE A 167 -3.79 -3.90 18.51
N VAL A 168 -3.63 -5.11 18.01
CA VAL A 168 -2.34 -5.63 17.55
C VAL A 168 -2.32 -5.54 16.04
N LYS A 169 -1.28 -4.88 15.48
CA LYS A 169 -1.23 -4.53 14.05
C LYS A 169 0.17 -4.76 13.49
N PRO A 170 0.30 -5.32 12.27
CA PRO A 170 1.53 -5.19 11.49
C PRO A 170 1.81 -3.71 11.20
N ALA A 171 3.08 -3.29 11.21
CA ALA A 171 3.44 -1.89 11.01
C ALA A 171 3.12 -1.40 9.58
N CYS A 172 3.43 -2.21 8.57
CA CYS A 172 3.37 -1.83 7.16
C CYS A 172 2.29 -2.60 6.36
N ALA A 173 1.19 -3.00 7.00
CA ALA A 173 0.05 -3.62 6.32
C ALA A 173 -1.11 -2.63 6.16
N GLY A 174 -1.76 -2.65 5.00
CA GLY A 174 -2.99 -1.88 4.72
C GLY A 174 -4.26 -2.69 4.99
N SER A 175 -5.42 -2.07 4.77
CA SER A 175 -6.77 -2.69 4.78
C SER A 175 -7.05 -3.62 5.97
N SER A 176 -6.49 -3.32 7.13
CA SER A 176 -6.64 -4.09 8.38
C SER A 176 -6.18 -5.56 8.31
N PHE A 177 -5.37 -5.95 7.32
CA PHE A 177 -4.78 -7.29 7.29
C PHE A 177 -3.86 -7.51 8.49
N GLY A 178 -4.06 -8.65 9.18
CA GLY A 178 -3.32 -9.01 10.39
C GLY A 178 -3.62 -8.15 11.62
N VAL A 179 -4.66 -7.30 11.57
CA VAL A 179 -5.10 -6.50 12.72
C VAL A 179 -6.04 -7.33 13.59
N THR A 180 -5.72 -7.43 14.88
CA THR A 180 -6.53 -8.15 15.86
C THR A 180 -6.88 -7.23 17.03
N ARG A 181 -8.16 -7.14 17.36
CA ARG A 181 -8.62 -6.52 18.61
C ARG A 181 -8.58 -7.54 19.76
N VAL A 182 -7.93 -7.17 20.82
CA VAL A 182 -7.66 -8.02 21.98
C VAL A 182 -8.35 -7.45 23.22
N GLU A 183 -9.23 -8.22 23.83
CA GLU A 183 -10.01 -7.78 24.99
C GLU A 183 -9.35 -8.12 26.32
N THR A 184 -8.51 -9.17 26.36
CA THR A 184 -7.90 -9.69 27.59
C THR A 184 -6.43 -10.04 27.39
N PRO A 185 -5.62 -10.01 28.47
CA PRO A 185 -4.19 -10.37 28.41
C PRO A 185 -3.91 -11.75 27.83
N ASP A 186 -4.76 -12.73 28.07
CA ASP A 186 -4.53 -14.12 27.63
C ASP A 186 -4.56 -14.27 26.10
N ALA A 187 -5.32 -13.40 25.40
CA ALA A 187 -5.41 -13.42 23.95
C ALA A 187 -4.24 -12.68 23.25
N LEU A 188 -3.48 -11.86 23.98
CA LEU A 188 -2.45 -11.00 23.42
C LEU A 188 -1.32 -11.77 22.73
N PRO A 189 -0.74 -12.85 23.28
CA PRO A 189 0.36 -13.58 22.65
C PRO A 189 -0.02 -14.16 21.28
N ALA A 190 -1.24 -14.70 21.15
CA ALA A 190 -1.72 -15.25 19.88
C ALA A 190 -1.92 -14.16 18.82
N ALA A 191 -2.46 -13.01 19.19
CA ALA A 191 -2.63 -11.86 18.31
C ALA A 191 -1.27 -11.32 17.82
N VAL A 192 -0.28 -11.21 18.71
CA VAL A 192 1.10 -10.79 18.36
C VAL A 192 1.75 -11.78 17.41
N ALA A 193 1.62 -13.09 17.66
CA ALA A 193 2.15 -14.12 16.77
C ALA A 193 1.50 -14.05 15.37
N GLU A 194 0.20 -13.82 15.29
CA GLU A 194 -0.48 -13.64 14.01
C GLU A 194 0.01 -12.39 13.26
N ALA A 195 0.14 -11.25 13.92
CA ALA A 195 0.63 -10.02 13.29
C ALA A 195 2.05 -10.16 12.73
N PHE A 196 2.94 -10.90 13.41
CA PHE A 196 4.29 -11.20 12.92
C PHE A 196 4.33 -12.12 11.68
N ARG A 197 3.23 -12.76 11.30
CA ARG A 197 3.15 -13.48 10.01
C ARG A 197 3.05 -12.54 8.81
N HIS A 198 2.69 -11.28 9.06
CA HIS A 198 2.45 -10.27 8.03
C HIS A 198 3.56 -9.23 7.94
N ASP A 199 4.29 -8.96 9.04
CA ASP A 199 5.36 -7.96 9.07
C ASP A 199 6.43 -8.32 10.13
N GLY A 200 7.64 -7.87 9.90
CA GLY A 200 8.74 -7.96 10.88
C GLY A 200 8.64 -6.97 12.04
N LYS A 201 7.70 -6.02 11.99
CA LYS A 201 7.43 -5.03 13.03
C LYS A 201 5.95 -5.01 13.36
N VAL A 202 5.62 -5.07 14.65
CA VAL A 202 4.25 -5.13 15.16
C VAL A 202 4.02 -4.03 16.19
N LEU A 203 2.87 -3.36 16.11
CA LEU A 203 2.39 -2.40 17.09
C LEU A 203 1.31 -3.05 17.96
N VAL A 204 1.37 -2.78 19.26
CA VAL A 204 0.32 -3.08 20.23
C VAL A 204 -0.20 -1.74 20.74
N GLU A 205 -1.39 -1.35 20.32
CA GLU A 205 -1.97 -0.03 20.59
C GLU A 205 -3.16 -0.12 21.52
N GLN A 206 -3.29 0.84 22.41
CA GLN A 206 -4.51 1.01 23.19
C GLN A 206 -5.64 1.49 22.29
N ALA A 207 -6.82 0.88 22.39
CA ALA A 207 -8.01 1.36 21.69
C ALA A 207 -8.40 2.76 22.17
N VAL A 208 -8.69 3.63 21.21
CA VAL A 208 -9.19 4.98 21.48
C VAL A 208 -10.70 4.97 21.25
N PRO A 209 -11.51 5.36 22.27
CA PRO A 209 -12.94 5.49 22.07
C PRO A 209 -13.24 6.70 21.19
N GLY A 210 -14.20 6.57 20.28
CA GLY A 210 -14.57 7.65 19.38
C GLY A 210 -15.19 7.15 18.08
N PHE A 211 -15.29 8.05 17.12
CA PHE A 211 -15.69 7.74 15.75
C PHE A 211 -14.54 8.08 14.79
N GLU A 212 -14.48 7.36 13.71
CA GLU A 212 -13.46 7.58 12.68
C GLU A 212 -13.90 8.68 11.72
N VAL A 213 -12.94 9.51 11.30
CA VAL A 213 -13.10 10.51 10.26
C VAL A 213 -12.01 10.36 9.21
N GLY A 214 -12.39 10.46 7.94
CA GLY A 214 -11.45 10.52 6.83
C GLY A 214 -11.36 11.94 6.28
N CYS A 215 -10.15 12.39 5.94
CA CYS A 215 -9.93 13.65 5.25
C CYS A 215 -8.99 13.43 4.07
N ALA A 216 -9.48 13.70 2.86
CA ALA A 216 -8.63 13.72 1.68
C ALA A 216 -7.91 15.07 1.58
N VAL A 217 -6.58 15.00 1.35
CA VAL A 217 -5.74 16.18 1.16
C VAL A 217 -5.19 16.16 -0.26
N ILE A 218 -5.36 17.26 -0.98
CA ILE A 218 -4.86 17.47 -2.36
C ILE A 218 -4.01 18.73 -2.35
N GLY A 219 -2.86 18.66 -2.99
CA GLY A 219 -1.90 19.74 -3.10
C GLY A 219 -0.60 19.46 -2.37
N THR A 220 0.27 20.46 -2.30
CA THR A 220 1.60 20.43 -1.66
C THR A 220 1.62 21.35 -0.46
#